data_f9d862a85d675f17bc046784918f575f
#
_entry.id   f9d862a85d675f17bc046784918f575f
#
_cell.length_a   1.000
_cell.length_b   1.000
_cell.length_c   1.000
_cell.angle_alpha   90.00
_cell.angle_beta   90.00
_cell.angle_gamma   90.00
#
_symmetry.space_group_name_H-M   'P 1'
#
loop_
_entity.id
_entity.type
_entity.pdbx_description
1 polymer ?
#
loop_
_entity_poly.entity_id
_entity_poly.type
_entity_poly.pdbx_seq_one_letter_code
_entity_poly.pdbx_strand_id
1 'polypeptide(L)'
;MQKLNLIIFFVISVISICCESKRVENKEKIKTRSEEKIIKNKSNKILSEEPKIILNDKNVINFFYEFNKQNNYNKVKISTSFGEIIIRLFDETPYHKSNFIYLTKLGYFNNTFFHRVVPNFIIQGGNSDNRETSIKRKRIGKYLLPVDAKSNIKHKRGIISMPSSDINNPYKLASPYEFFIVQKKTGAHHLDGSYTPFGKVIKGMDVVDRINAQPTDNREAPLDNIKMNVYIVE
;
A
#
# COMPACT_ATOMS: atom_id res chain seq x y z
N MET A 1 -63.66 -9.00 -36.17
CA MET A 1 -63.27 -9.49 -34.83
C MET A 1 -61.97 -10.26 -34.81
N GLN A 2 -61.54 -10.99 -35.87
CA GLN A 2 -60.29 -11.75 -35.89
C GLN A 2 -58.96 -10.90 -35.83
N LYS A 3 -58.99 -9.69 -36.46
CA LYS A 3 -57.78 -8.81 -36.45
C LYS A 3 -57.47 -8.15 -35.09
N LEU A 4 -58.48 -7.96 -34.25
CA LEU A 4 -58.30 -7.34 -32.94
C LEU A 4 -57.67 -8.31 -31.94
N ASN A 5 -57.97 -9.60 -31.99
CA ASN A 5 -57.40 -10.60 -31.12
C ASN A 5 -55.91 -10.87 -31.42
N LEU A 6 -55.46 -10.71 -32.67
CA LEU A 6 -54.07 -10.92 -33.04
C LEU A 6 -53.14 -9.81 -32.48
N ILE A 7 -53.62 -8.56 -32.41
CA ILE A 7 -52.88 -7.42 -31.86
C ILE A 7 -52.73 -7.55 -30.35
N ILE A 8 -53.77 -8.01 -29.65
CA ILE A 8 -53.70 -8.21 -28.18
C ILE A 8 -52.71 -9.31 -27.83
N PHE A 9 -52.61 -10.42 -28.58
CA PHE A 9 -51.63 -11.48 -28.35
C PHE A 9 -50.19 -10.99 -28.57
N PHE A 10 -49.94 -10.13 -29.57
CA PHE A 10 -48.62 -9.60 -29.86
C PHE A 10 -48.14 -8.61 -28.77
N VAL A 11 -49.02 -7.78 -28.23
CA VAL A 11 -48.70 -6.83 -27.14
C VAL A 11 -48.38 -7.56 -25.84
N ILE A 12 -49.11 -8.63 -25.51
CA ILE A 12 -48.84 -9.43 -24.31
C ILE A 12 -47.48 -10.15 -24.40
N SER A 13 -47.09 -10.65 -25.59
CA SER A 13 -45.78 -11.29 -25.81
C SER A 13 -44.62 -10.33 -25.64
N VAL A 14 -44.73 -9.07 -26.12
CA VAL A 14 -43.66 -8.05 -25.98
C VAL A 14 -43.51 -7.60 -24.55
N ILE A 15 -44.57 -7.49 -23.75
CA ILE A 15 -44.51 -7.12 -22.32
C ILE A 15 -43.86 -8.21 -21.51
N SER A 16 -44.07 -9.50 -21.81
CA SER A 16 -43.42 -10.62 -21.10
C SER A 16 -41.92 -10.66 -21.34
N ILE A 17 -41.44 -10.40 -22.57
CA ILE A 17 -39.99 -10.35 -22.88
C ILE A 17 -39.29 -9.17 -22.18
N CYS A 18 -39.95 -7.99 -22.10
CA CYS A 18 -39.39 -6.83 -21.43
C CYS A 18 -39.27 -6.99 -19.89
N CYS A 19 -40.18 -7.76 -19.27
CA CYS A 19 -40.13 -8.06 -17.84
C CYS A 19 -39.04 -9.06 -17.50
N GLU A 20 -38.74 -10.01 -18.38
CA GLU A 20 -37.73 -11.04 -18.18
C GLU A 20 -36.30 -10.45 -18.32
N SER A 21 -36.07 -9.56 -19.28
CA SER A 21 -34.77 -8.88 -19.46
C SER A 21 -34.43 -7.97 -18.27
N LYS A 22 -35.37 -7.23 -17.69
CA LYS A 22 -35.17 -6.43 -16.49
C LYS A 22 -34.91 -7.29 -15.23
N ARG A 23 -35.45 -8.51 -15.18
CA ARG A 23 -35.28 -9.44 -14.07
C ARG A 23 -33.91 -10.10 -14.11
N VAL A 24 -33.35 -10.36 -15.29
CA VAL A 24 -31.98 -10.88 -15.47
C VAL A 24 -30.97 -9.80 -15.16
N GLU A 25 -31.14 -8.59 -15.67
CA GLU A 25 -30.22 -7.45 -15.39
C GLU A 25 -30.20 -7.06 -13.91
N ASN A 26 -31.32 -7.13 -13.20
CA ASN A 26 -31.34 -6.93 -11.74
C ASN A 26 -30.68 -8.08 -10.96
N LYS A 27 -30.80 -9.33 -11.41
CA LYS A 27 -30.10 -10.46 -10.77
C LYS A 27 -28.58 -10.38 -10.93
N GLU A 28 -28.08 -9.95 -12.10
CA GLU A 28 -26.65 -9.74 -12.32
C GLU A 28 -26.10 -8.57 -11.49
N LYS A 29 -26.80 -7.43 -11.43
CA LYS A 29 -26.42 -6.29 -10.58
C LYS A 29 -26.44 -6.62 -9.08
N ILE A 30 -27.34 -7.48 -8.62
CA ILE A 30 -27.37 -7.94 -7.23
C ILE A 30 -26.23 -8.92 -6.96
N LYS A 31 -25.90 -9.78 -7.92
CA LYS A 31 -24.80 -10.76 -7.80
C LYS A 31 -23.43 -10.07 -7.77
N THR A 32 -23.17 -9.13 -8.68
CA THR A 32 -21.94 -8.31 -8.67
C THR A 32 -21.81 -7.48 -7.40
N ARG A 33 -22.89 -6.87 -6.91
CA ARG A 33 -22.87 -6.08 -5.67
C ARG A 33 -22.67 -6.93 -4.41
N SER A 34 -23.14 -8.20 -4.42
CA SER A 34 -22.89 -9.15 -3.33
C SER A 34 -21.46 -9.68 -3.36
N GLU A 35 -20.89 -9.95 -4.52
CA GLU A 35 -19.49 -10.35 -4.70
C GLU A 35 -18.52 -9.22 -4.33
N GLU A 36 -18.79 -7.98 -4.73
CA GLU A 36 -18.02 -6.81 -4.28
C GLU A 36 -18.10 -6.59 -2.77
N LYS A 37 -19.25 -6.83 -2.15
CA LYS A 37 -19.44 -6.74 -0.69
C LYS A 37 -18.69 -7.86 0.05
N ILE A 38 -18.66 -9.07 -0.52
CA ILE A 38 -17.92 -10.22 0.05
C ILE A 38 -16.42 -9.98 -0.11
N ILE A 39 -15.96 -9.47 -1.24
CA ILE A 39 -14.56 -9.11 -1.48
C ILE A 39 -14.13 -7.96 -0.55
N LYS A 40 -14.95 -6.91 -0.41
CA LYS A 40 -14.72 -5.82 0.56
C LYS A 40 -14.70 -6.30 2.01
N ASN A 41 -15.62 -7.18 2.39
CA ASN A 41 -15.64 -7.74 3.75
C ASN A 41 -14.48 -8.71 4.00
N LYS A 42 -14.04 -9.47 3.00
CA LYS A 42 -12.86 -10.33 3.10
C LYS A 42 -11.55 -9.53 3.18
N SER A 43 -11.43 -8.44 2.41
CA SER A 43 -10.30 -7.50 2.53
C SER A 43 -10.34 -6.72 3.85
N ASN A 44 -11.51 -6.31 4.33
CA ASN A 44 -11.63 -5.62 5.62
C ASN A 44 -11.40 -6.55 6.83
N LYS A 45 -11.63 -7.86 6.70
CA LYS A 45 -11.36 -8.84 7.79
C LYS A 45 -9.87 -9.15 7.96
N ILE A 46 -9.03 -8.87 6.95
CA ILE A 46 -7.56 -8.94 7.04
C ILE A 46 -6.96 -7.70 7.73
N LEU A 47 -7.74 -6.62 7.93
CA LEU A 47 -7.30 -5.27 8.24
C LEU A 47 -7.41 -4.86 9.72
N SER A 48 -7.54 -5.77 10.68
CA SER A 48 -7.56 -5.39 12.10
C SER A 48 -7.00 -6.47 13.03
N GLU A 49 -5.83 -6.99 12.73
CA GLU A 49 -5.10 -7.69 13.80
C GLU A 49 -4.60 -6.62 14.76
N GLU A 50 -5.04 -6.67 16.02
CA GLU A 50 -4.44 -5.84 17.07
C GLU A 50 -3.01 -6.34 17.33
N PRO A 51 -2.03 -5.45 17.57
CA PRO A 51 -0.67 -5.88 17.87
C PRO A 51 -0.65 -6.69 19.17
N LYS A 52 -0.15 -7.92 19.08
CA LYS A 52 -0.06 -8.84 20.24
C LYS A 52 0.98 -8.41 21.27
N ILE A 53 1.91 -7.57 20.88
CA ILE A 53 3.02 -7.08 21.71
C ILE A 53 3.36 -5.64 21.31
N ILE A 54 3.71 -4.82 22.31
CA ILE A 54 4.23 -3.48 22.05
C ILE A 54 5.74 -3.60 21.73
N LEU A 55 6.11 -3.17 20.52
CA LEU A 55 7.48 -3.22 20.04
C LEU A 55 8.33 -2.07 20.63
N ASN A 56 9.56 -2.40 20.96
CA ASN A 56 10.57 -1.46 21.43
C ASN A 56 11.98 -1.94 21.04
N ASP A 57 13.01 -1.14 21.28
CA ASP A 57 14.37 -1.44 20.87
C ASP A 57 14.96 -2.75 21.50
N LYS A 58 14.37 -3.24 22.61
CA LYS A 58 14.81 -4.48 23.28
C LYS A 58 14.22 -5.74 22.66
N ASN A 59 13.01 -5.68 22.08
CA ASN A 59 12.30 -6.86 21.60
C ASN A 59 12.15 -6.94 20.07
N VAL A 60 12.37 -5.84 19.35
CA VAL A 60 12.09 -5.72 17.91
C VAL A 60 12.88 -6.71 17.06
N ILE A 61 14.14 -6.95 17.38
CA ILE A 61 15.03 -7.85 16.62
C ILE A 61 14.51 -9.28 16.69
N ASN A 62 14.29 -9.80 17.91
CA ASN A 62 13.77 -11.16 18.10
C ASN A 62 12.37 -11.32 17.53
N PHE A 63 11.53 -10.30 17.69
CA PHE A 63 10.18 -10.32 17.13
C PHE A 63 10.20 -10.46 15.59
N PHE A 64 10.96 -9.64 14.87
CA PHE A 64 10.97 -9.73 13.40
C PHE A 64 11.76 -10.93 12.87
N TYR A 65 12.73 -11.45 13.61
CA TYR A 65 13.38 -12.71 13.29
C TYR A 65 12.37 -13.87 13.29
N GLU A 66 11.56 -14.03 14.34
CA GLU A 66 10.53 -15.06 14.40
C GLU A 66 9.37 -14.79 13.43
N PHE A 67 8.96 -13.53 13.26
CA PHE A 67 7.94 -13.15 12.31
C PHE A 67 8.33 -13.51 10.88
N ASN A 68 9.59 -13.30 10.48
CA ASN A 68 10.09 -13.64 9.15
C ASN A 68 10.01 -15.14 8.85
N LYS A 69 10.28 -16.01 9.82
CA LYS A 69 10.17 -17.45 9.67
C LYS A 69 8.74 -17.92 9.38
N GLN A 70 7.76 -17.22 9.93
CA GLN A 70 6.34 -17.58 9.84
C GLN A 70 5.61 -16.90 8.67
N ASN A 71 6.26 -15.98 7.95
CA ASN A 71 5.62 -15.16 6.93
C ASN A 71 6.44 -15.09 5.65
N ASN A 72 5.98 -15.80 4.61
CA ASN A 72 6.64 -15.85 3.29
C ASN A 72 6.15 -14.80 2.29
N TYR A 73 5.40 -13.78 2.76
CA TYR A 73 4.92 -12.72 1.89
C TYR A 73 6.08 -11.86 1.39
N ASN A 74 6.10 -11.62 0.08
CA ASN A 74 7.14 -10.81 -0.55
C ASN A 74 6.60 -9.80 -1.57
N LYS A 75 5.29 -9.67 -1.70
CA LYS A 75 4.67 -8.67 -2.58
C LYS A 75 3.65 -7.83 -1.84
N VAL A 76 3.64 -6.55 -2.11
CA VAL A 76 2.66 -5.60 -1.60
C VAL A 76 2.17 -4.69 -2.72
N LYS A 77 0.96 -4.17 -2.54
CA LYS A 77 0.32 -3.21 -3.41
C LYS A 77 0.03 -1.93 -2.64
N ILE A 78 0.50 -0.81 -3.14
CA ILE A 78 0.10 0.53 -2.69
C ILE A 78 -0.97 1.05 -3.65
N SER A 79 -2.14 1.38 -3.14
CA SER A 79 -3.25 1.95 -3.90
C SER A 79 -3.39 3.44 -3.56
N THR A 80 -3.47 4.28 -4.58
CA THR A 80 -3.62 5.74 -4.48
C THR A 80 -4.66 6.25 -5.49
N SER A 81 -5.03 7.52 -5.41
CA SER A 81 -5.85 8.18 -6.45
C SER A 81 -5.15 8.24 -7.82
N PHE A 82 -3.82 8.14 -7.86
CA PHE A 82 -3.02 8.12 -9.09
C PHE A 82 -2.89 6.73 -9.72
N GLY A 83 -3.31 5.66 -9.02
CA GLY A 83 -3.22 4.29 -9.47
C GLY A 83 -2.53 3.37 -8.45
N GLU A 84 -2.11 2.20 -8.92
CA GLU A 84 -1.53 1.14 -8.10
C GLU A 84 -0.03 0.98 -8.35
N ILE A 85 0.73 0.78 -7.28
CA ILE A 85 2.17 0.47 -7.31
C ILE A 85 2.35 -0.92 -6.70
N ILE A 86 2.92 -1.87 -7.45
CA ILE A 86 3.24 -3.21 -6.97
C ILE A 86 4.74 -3.28 -6.65
N ILE A 87 5.07 -3.73 -5.47
CA ILE A 87 6.43 -3.82 -4.95
C ILE A 87 6.74 -5.26 -4.60
N ARG A 88 7.89 -5.77 -5.05
CA ARG A 88 8.50 -7.00 -4.56
C ARG A 88 9.49 -6.65 -3.46
N LEU A 89 9.35 -7.24 -2.30
CA LEU A 89 10.24 -7.10 -1.15
C LEU A 89 11.39 -8.10 -1.26
N PHE A 90 12.55 -7.76 -0.70
CA PHE A 90 13.77 -8.56 -0.76
C PHE A 90 13.91 -9.46 0.47
N ASP A 91 14.23 -10.73 0.25
CA ASP A 91 14.50 -11.70 1.32
C ASP A 91 15.85 -11.44 2.01
N GLU A 92 16.77 -10.75 1.30
CA GLU A 92 18.09 -10.36 1.78
C GLU A 92 18.04 -9.27 2.87
N THR A 93 16.90 -8.63 3.07
CA THR A 93 16.70 -7.59 4.10
C THR A 93 15.52 -7.94 5.00
N PRO A 94 15.65 -9.02 5.80
CA PRO A 94 14.54 -9.65 6.52
C PRO A 94 13.87 -8.73 7.54
N TYR A 95 14.60 -7.87 8.24
CA TYR A 95 14.01 -6.96 9.24
C TYR A 95 13.12 -5.90 8.59
N HIS A 96 13.60 -5.25 7.53
CA HIS A 96 12.83 -4.24 6.80
C HIS A 96 11.63 -4.86 6.09
N LYS A 97 11.81 -6.02 5.42
CA LYS A 97 10.72 -6.78 4.81
C LYS A 97 9.65 -7.14 5.84
N SER A 98 10.05 -7.74 6.95
CA SER A 98 9.12 -8.20 8.00
C SER A 98 8.38 -7.03 8.64
N ASN A 99 9.06 -5.93 8.92
CA ASN A 99 8.44 -4.72 9.44
C ASN A 99 7.37 -4.19 8.47
N PHE A 100 7.68 -4.08 7.19
CA PHE A 100 6.74 -3.56 6.20
C PHE A 100 5.50 -4.47 6.07
N ILE A 101 5.68 -5.79 6.03
CA ILE A 101 4.59 -6.77 6.01
C ILE A 101 3.76 -6.70 7.31
N TYR A 102 4.41 -6.64 8.46
CA TYR A 102 3.73 -6.55 9.77
C TYR A 102 2.86 -5.30 9.86
N LEU A 103 3.41 -4.13 9.54
CA LEU A 103 2.66 -2.87 9.52
C LEU A 103 1.51 -2.88 8.51
N THR A 104 1.70 -3.54 7.37
CA THR A 104 0.64 -3.74 6.37
C THR A 104 -0.49 -4.63 6.91
N LYS A 105 -0.17 -5.73 7.60
CA LYS A 105 -1.16 -6.61 8.26
C LYS A 105 -1.97 -5.87 9.32
N LEU A 106 -1.33 -5.01 10.09
CA LEU A 106 -2.00 -4.17 11.08
C LEU A 106 -2.78 -2.99 10.47
N GLY A 107 -2.78 -2.83 9.15
CA GLY A 107 -3.42 -1.70 8.47
C GLY A 107 -2.82 -0.34 8.86
N TYR A 108 -1.55 -0.31 9.30
CA TYR A 108 -0.89 0.92 9.70
C TYR A 108 -0.87 1.95 8.58
N PHE A 109 -0.48 1.54 7.37
CA PHE A 109 -0.34 2.44 6.23
C PHE A 109 -1.67 2.93 5.64
N ASN A 110 -2.82 2.38 6.07
CA ASN A 110 -4.11 2.80 5.54
C ASN A 110 -4.45 4.21 6.00
N ASN A 111 -4.83 5.06 5.04
CA ASN A 111 -5.08 6.49 5.20
C ASN A 111 -3.84 7.32 5.60
N THR A 112 -2.64 6.79 5.42
CA THR A 112 -1.41 7.60 5.46
C THR A 112 -1.18 8.30 4.11
N PHE A 113 -0.18 9.19 4.04
CA PHE A 113 0.09 10.01 2.85
C PHE A 113 1.49 9.77 2.30
N PHE A 114 1.68 10.07 1.01
CA PHE A 114 2.97 10.52 0.51
C PHE A 114 3.15 11.96 0.98
N HIS A 115 3.79 12.12 2.13
CA HIS A 115 3.88 13.39 2.86
C HIS A 115 5.10 14.23 2.46
N ARG A 116 6.03 13.66 1.68
CA ARG A 116 7.20 14.37 1.13
C ARG A 116 7.48 13.87 -0.29
N VAL A 117 7.58 14.80 -1.21
CA VAL A 117 7.88 14.54 -2.62
C VAL A 117 9.00 15.46 -3.06
N VAL A 118 10.14 14.88 -3.43
CA VAL A 118 11.30 15.61 -3.92
C VAL A 118 11.40 15.40 -5.44
N PRO A 119 11.18 16.45 -6.25
CA PRO A 119 11.21 16.33 -7.70
C PRO A 119 12.51 15.73 -8.21
N ASN A 120 12.43 14.80 -9.16
CA ASN A 120 13.57 14.07 -9.73
C ASN A 120 14.45 13.33 -8.71
N PHE A 121 13.88 12.94 -7.55
CA PHE A 121 14.62 12.21 -6.54
C PHE A 121 13.79 11.07 -5.94
N ILE A 122 12.89 11.37 -4.99
CA ILE A 122 12.10 10.36 -4.26
C ILE A 122 10.64 10.79 -4.08
N ILE A 123 9.78 9.81 -3.75
CA ILE A 123 8.51 10.02 -3.06
C ILE A 123 8.58 9.29 -1.72
N GLN A 124 8.24 9.95 -0.62
CA GLN A 124 8.30 9.41 0.75
C GLN A 124 6.91 9.40 1.38
N GLY A 125 6.56 8.27 1.99
CA GLY A 125 5.23 8.06 2.55
C GLY A 125 5.24 7.23 3.84
N GLY A 126 4.02 6.94 4.34
CA GLY A 126 3.79 6.15 5.55
C GLY A 126 3.48 7.00 6.78
N ASN A 127 3.43 8.33 6.65
CA ASN A 127 3.06 9.24 7.72
C ASN A 127 1.77 10.00 7.41
N SER A 128 1.14 10.51 8.44
CA SER A 128 0.07 11.52 8.35
C SER A 128 -0.05 12.25 9.69
N ASP A 129 -0.65 13.43 9.66
CA ASP A 129 -1.00 14.25 10.82
C ASP A 129 -2.31 13.79 11.51
N ASN A 130 -2.97 12.75 10.97
CA ASN A 130 -4.19 12.21 11.52
C ASN A 130 -3.97 11.62 12.92
N ARG A 131 -4.88 11.91 13.83
CA ARG A 131 -4.90 11.31 15.18
C ARG A 131 -4.90 9.78 15.16
N GLU A 132 -5.54 9.16 14.18
CA GLU A 132 -5.57 7.71 13.99
C GLU A 132 -4.17 7.14 13.79
N THR A 133 -3.34 7.75 12.95
CA THR A 133 -1.94 7.32 12.70
C THR A 133 -1.12 7.37 13.99
N SER A 134 -1.28 8.44 14.78
CA SER A 134 -0.61 8.56 16.09
C SER A 134 -1.05 7.47 17.07
N ILE A 135 -2.34 7.14 17.13
CA ILE A 135 -2.86 6.06 17.98
C ILE A 135 -2.32 4.70 17.53
N LYS A 136 -2.30 4.41 16.23
CA LYS A 136 -1.71 3.17 15.70
C LYS A 136 -0.24 3.04 16.10
N ARG A 137 0.57 4.09 15.95
CA ARG A 137 2.00 4.10 16.37
C ARG A 137 2.15 3.79 17.86
N LYS A 138 1.33 4.41 18.71
CA LYS A 138 1.36 4.16 20.16
C LYS A 138 1.07 2.69 20.49
N ARG A 139 0.11 2.07 19.81
CA ARG A 139 -0.26 0.66 20.02
C ARG A 139 0.82 -0.30 19.53
N ILE A 140 1.45 -0.01 18.40
CA ILE A 140 2.49 -0.84 17.80
C ILE A 140 3.79 -0.72 18.60
N GLY A 141 4.21 0.50 18.94
CA GLY A 141 5.38 0.74 19.76
C GLY A 141 6.34 1.79 19.22
N LYS A 142 7.44 2.01 19.96
CA LYS A 142 8.53 2.91 19.57
C LYS A 142 9.81 2.10 19.47
N TYR A 143 10.35 1.97 18.27
CA TYR A 143 11.55 1.20 17.96
C TYR A 143 12.22 1.72 16.69
N LEU A 144 13.44 1.29 16.46
CA LEU A 144 14.19 1.50 15.22
C LEU A 144 14.61 0.14 14.65
N LEU A 145 14.84 0.08 13.34
CA LEU A 145 15.32 -1.12 12.68
C LEU A 145 16.83 -1.05 12.46
N PRO A 146 17.55 -2.18 12.65
CA PRO A 146 18.96 -2.26 12.34
C PRO A 146 19.20 -2.15 10.85
N VAL A 147 20.39 -1.70 10.46
CA VAL A 147 20.83 -1.77 9.06
C VAL A 147 21.07 -3.23 8.71
N ASP A 148 20.27 -3.78 7.79
CA ASP A 148 20.43 -5.12 7.22
C ASP A 148 20.71 -5.08 5.72
N ALA A 149 21.28 -3.96 5.25
CA ALA A 149 21.60 -3.74 3.85
C ALA A 149 22.71 -4.65 3.34
N LYS A 150 22.50 -5.29 2.19
CA LYS A 150 23.57 -5.94 1.42
C LYS A 150 24.29 -4.89 0.57
N SER A 151 25.61 -4.90 0.60
CA SER A 151 26.44 -3.92 -0.13
C SER A 151 26.24 -3.91 -1.64
N ASN A 152 25.75 -5.00 -2.21
CA ASN A 152 25.46 -5.15 -3.65
C ASN A 152 24.09 -4.59 -4.08
N ILE A 153 23.19 -4.24 -3.14
CA ILE A 153 21.89 -3.66 -3.47
C ILE A 153 22.06 -2.14 -3.53
N LYS A 154 21.83 -1.57 -4.72
CA LYS A 154 22.00 -0.14 -5.01
C LYS A 154 20.64 0.56 -5.12
N HIS A 155 20.58 1.84 -4.73
CA HIS A 155 19.40 2.69 -4.84
C HIS A 155 19.11 3.10 -6.29
N LYS A 156 18.86 2.13 -7.15
CA LYS A 156 18.41 2.34 -8.54
C LYS A 156 16.95 2.85 -8.54
N ARG A 157 16.51 3.38 -9.69
CA ARG A 157 15.10 3.75 -9.89
C ARG A 157 14.15 2.60 -9.52
N GLY A 158 13.10 2.93 -8.77
CA GLY A 158 12.08 1.99 -8.30
C GLY A 158 12.46 1.23 -7.02
N ILE A 159 13.65 1.42 -6.47
CA ILE A 159 14.01 0.84 -5.17
C ILE A 159 13.23 1.54 -4.06
N ILE A 160 12.75 0.73 -3.09
CA ILE A 160 12.13 1.21 -1.86
C ILE A 160 13.10 1.01 -0.69
N SER A 161 13.20 2.05 0.17
CA SER A 161 14.02 2.07 1.37
C SER A 161 13.30 2.77 2.52
N MET A 162 13.79 2.62 3.75
CA MET A 162 13.29 3.35 4.91
C MET A 162 14.21 4.52 5.25
N PRO A 163 13.66 5.69 5.63
CA PRO A 163 14.47 6.82 6.07
C PRO A 163 15.14 6.53 7.41
N SER A 164 16.26 7.21 7.65
CA SER A 164 17.01 7.19 8.89
C SER A 164 17.08 8.62 9.43
N SER A 165 16.96 8.80 10.75
CA SER A 165 17.23 10.10 11.36
C SER A 165 18.72 10.41 11.28
N ASP A 166 19.06 11.65 10.96
CA ASP A 166 20.46 12.12 10.99
C ASP A 166 20.87 12.61 12.37
N ILE A 167 19.92 12.85 13.27
CA ILE A 167 20.17 13.38 14.62
C ILE A 167 20.35 12.21 15.60
N ASN A 168 21.52 12.17 16.25
CA ASN A 168 21.86 11.18 17.28
C ASN A 168 21.67 9.71 16.83
N ASN A 169 21.95 9.40 15.56
CA ASN A 169 21.79 8.08 14.98
C ASN A 169 23.04 7.63 14.21
N PRO A 170 24.16 7.41 14.91
CA PRO A 170 25.44 7.05 14.29
C PRO A 170 25.38 5.69 13.57
N TYR A 171 24.48 4.81 13.99
CA TYR A 171 24.31 3.47 13.42
C TYR A 171 23.33 3.44 12.24
N LYS A 172 22.82 4.59 11.81
CA LYS A 172 21.86 4.69 10.69
C LYS A 172 20.62 3.77 10.83
N LEU A 173 20.15 3.59 12.06
CA LEU A 173 18.94 2.82 12.34
C LEU A 173 17.75 3.43 11.62
N ALA A 174 16.94 2.59 10.98
CA ALA A 174 15.84 3.07 10.14
C ALA A 174 14.55 3.34 10.92
N SER A 175 13.83 4.39 10.50
CA SER A 175 12.46 4.67 10.96
C SER A 175 11.50 3.61 10.40
N PRO A 176 10.81 2.84 11.26
CA PRO A 176 9.99 1.71 10.81
C PRO A 176 8.69 2.13 10.11
N TYR A 177 8.21 3.34 10.37
CA TYR A 177 6.88 3.82 10.01
C TYR A 177 6.82 4.55 8.68
N GLU A 178 7.96 4.80 8.06
CA GLU A 178 8.07 5.55 6.83
C GLU A 178 8.90 4.79 5.80
N PHE A 179 8.68 5.10 4.54
CA PHE A 179 9.45 4.55 3.42
C PHE A 179 9.57 5.58 2.31
N PHE A 180 10.55 5.41 1.43
CA PHE A 180 10.64 6.20 0.21
C PHE A 180 10.88 5.30 -1.00
N ILE A 181 10.44 5.77 -2.18
CA ILE A 181 10.67 5.11 -3.47
C ILE A 181 11.54 6.03 -4.32
N VAL A 182 12.65 5.50 -4.85
CA VAL A 182 13.55 6.24 -5.73
C VAL A 182 12.87 6.46 -7.09
N GLN A 183 12.62 7.73 -7.42
CA GLN A 183 12.04 8.13 -8.71
C GLN A 183 13.13 8.45 -9.74
N LYS A 184 14.26 9.02 -9.31
CA LYS A 184 15.35 9.50 -10.16
C LYS A 184 15.80 8.44 -11.17
N LYS A 185 15.84 8.79 -12.47
CA LYS A 185 16.19 7.86 -13.56
C LYS A 185 17.56 7.23 -13.39
N THR A 186 18.55 8.00 -12.95
CA THR A 186 19.93 7.54 -12.74
C THR A 186 20.15 6.84 -11.40
N GLY A 187 19.11 6.77 -10.54
CA GLY A 187 19.21 6.27 -9.17
C GLY A 187 19.66 7.32 -8.15
N ALA A 188 19.71 6.92 -6.90
CA ALA A 188 20.06 7.72 -5.74
C ALA A 188 21.30 7.13 -5.04
N HIS A 189 22.40 6.94 -5.78
CA HIS A 189 23.58 6.18 -5.35
C HIS A 189 24.33 6.77 -4.15
N HIS A 190 24.13 8.06 -3.83
CA HIS A 190 24.65 8.67 -2.60
C HIS A 190 24.02 8.11 -1.32
N LEU A 191 22.88 7.37 -1.44
CA LEU A 191 22.24 6.67 -0.32
C LEU A 191 22.79 5.26 -0.11
N ASP A 192 23.59 4.74 -1.05
CA ASP A 192 24.13 3.37 -0.98
C ASP A 192 25.01 3.19 0.27
N GLY A 193 24.76 2.11 1.01
CA GLY A 193 25.46 1.79 2.26
C GLY A 193 24.99 2.56 3.51
N SER A 194 24.20 3.63 3.34
CA SER A 194 23.65 4.40 4.47
C SER A 194 22.18 4.07 4.77
N TYR A 195 21.46 3.57 3.79
CA TYR A 195 20.06 3.18 3.91
C TYR A 195 19.88 1.74 3.42
N THR A 196 18.88 1.04 3.94
CA THR A 196 18.59 -0.34 3.55
C THR A 196 17.56 -0.41 2.42
N PRO A 197 17.96 -0.75 1.18
CA PRO A 197 17.03 -1.13 0.13
C PRO A 197 16.33 -2.44 0.51
N PHE A 198 15.00 -2.45 0.63
CA PHE A 198 14.27 -3.64 1.06
C PHE A 198 13.24 -4.14 0.06
N GLY A 199 13.16 -3.53 -1.11
CA GLY A 199 12.27 -3.95 -2.18
C GLY A 199 12.42 -3.13 -3.45
N LYS A 200 11.63 -3.51 -4.47
CA LYS A 200 11.64 -2.90 -5.80
C LYS A 200 10.23 -2.82 -6.36
N VAL A 201 9.90 -1.68 -6.96
CA VAL A 201 8.69 -1.52 -7.78
C VAL A 201 8.78 -2.42 -9.01
N ILE A 202 7.80 -3.31 -9.18
CA ILE A 202 7.69 -4.22 -10.33
C ILE A 202 6.57 -3.82 -11.29
N LYS A 203 5.61 -2.97 -10.84
CA LYS A 203 4.55 -2.37 -11.67
C LYS A 203 4.15 -1.01 -11.07
N GLY A 204 3.82 -0.03 -11.91
CA GLY A 204 3.32 1.28 -11.46
C GLY A 204 4.41 2.34 -11.29
N MET A 205 5.58 2.22 -11.97
CA MET A 205 6.57 3.30 -11.98
C MET A 205 6.07 4.60 -12.63
N ASP A 206 5.12 4.51 -13.53
CA ASP A 206 4.38 5.65 -14.10
C ASP A 206 3.51 6.36 -13.03
N VAL A 207 2.94 5.58 -12.09
CA VAL A 207 2.23 6.15 -10.93
C VAL A 207 3.19 6.90 -10.02
N VAL A 208 4.38 6.32 -9.74
CA VAL A 208 5.45 7.00 -8.98
C VAL A 208 5.85 8.33 -9.65
N ASP A 209 5.97 8.34 -10.99
CA ASP A 209 6.29 9.56 -11.75
C ASP A 209 5.18 10.61 -11.63
N ARG A 210 3.91 10.22 -11.76
CA ARG A 210 2.78 11.15 -11.59
C ARG A 210 2.71 11.74 -10.18
N ILE A 211 2.99 10.94 -9.15
CA ILE A 211 3.08 11.43 -7.77
C ILE A 211 4.26 12.39 -7.62
N ASN A 212 5.43 12.06 -8.18
CA ASN A 212 6.62 12.89 -8.09
C ASN A 212 6.50 14.23 -8.86
N ALA A 213 5.60 14.30 -9.82
CA ALA A 213 5.31 15.51 -10.58
C ALA A 213 4.28 16.45 -9.91
N GLN A 214 3.74 16.07 -8.73
CA GLN A 214 2.78 16.93 -8.05
C GLN A 214 3.44 18.18 -7.45
N PRO A 215 2.75 19.32 -7.46
CA PRO A 215 3.27 20.54 -6.85
C PRO A 215 3.44 20.37 -5.34
N THR A 216 4.52 20.94 -4.81
CA THR A 216 4.91 20.88 -3.40
C THR A 216 5.13 22.27 -2.83
N ASP A 217 5.04 22.37 -1.52
CA ASP A 217 5.45 23.56 -0.77
C ASP A 217 6.99 23.64 -0.58
N ASN A 218 7.46 24.66 0.12
CA ASN A 218 8.88 24.87 0.41
C ASN A 218 9.49 23.79 1.34
N ARG A 219 8.66 22.90 1.93
CA ARG A 219 9.06 21.77 2.77
C ARG A 219 8.97 20.44 2.02
N GLU A 220 8.78 20.50 0.70
CA GLU A 220 8.61 19.33 -0.17
C GLU A 220 7.34 18.51 0.14
N ALA A 221 6.36 19.10 0.86
CA ALA A 221 5.06 18.46 1.10
C ALA A 221 4.13 18.75 -0.10
N PRO A 222 3.46 17.71 -0.67
CA PRO A 222 2.46 17.92 -1.72
C PRO A 222 1.37 18.89 -1.27
N LEU A 223 0.96 19.83 -2.16
CA LEU A 223 -0.11 20.77 -1.86
C LEU A 223 -1.45 20.08 -1.62
N ASP A 224 -1.69 18.95 -2.32
CA ASP A 224 -2.84 18.09 -2.11
C ASP A 224 -2.42 16.78 -1.46
N ASN A 225 -3.19 16.33 -0.46
CA ASN A 225 -2.92 15.09 0.25
C ASN A 225 -3.01 13.86 -0.65
N ILE A 226 -1.91 13.18 -0.91
CA ILE A 226 -1.84 11.94 -1.69
C ILE A 226 -1.97 10.75 -0.76
N LYS A 227 -3.22 10.34 -0.50
CA LYS A 227 -3.55 9.21 0.37
C LYS A 227 -3.14 7.88 -0.23
N MET A 228 -2.76 6.95 0.64
CA MET A 228 -2.46 5.56 0.26
C MET A 228 -3.15 4.56 1.16
N ASN A 229 -3.38 3.36 0.59
CA ASN A 229 -3.67 2.13 1.32
C ASN A 229 -2.70 1.06 0.85
N VAL A 230 -2.23 0.21 1.77
CA VAL A 230 -1.26 -0.83 1.44
C VAL A 230 -1.84 -2.21 1.74
N TYR A 231 -1.66 -3.14 0.80
CA TYR A 231 -2.19 -4.50 0.86
C TYR A 231 -1.09 -5.51 0.56
N ILE A 232 -1.14 -6.66 1.22
CA ILE A 232 -0.34 -7.82 0.82
C ILE A 232 -1.02 -8.43 -0.40
N VAL A 233 -0.22 -8.82 -1.41
CA VAL A 233 -0.67 -9.53 -2.60
C VAL A 233 0.17 -10.79 -2.79
N GLU A 234 -0.44 -11.83 -3.36
CA GLU A 234 0.21 -13.11 -3.67
C GLU A 234 0.96 -13.06 -4.99
#